data_68e460ae5a9496660850fd8cfc79d618
#
_entry.id   68e460ae5a9496660850fd8cfc79d618
#
_cell.length_a   1.000
_cell.length_b   1.000
_cell.length_c   1.000
_cell.angle_alpha   90.00
_cell.angle_beta   90.00
_cell.angle_gamma   90.00
#
_symmetry.space_group_name_H-M   'P 1'
#
loop_
_entity.id
_entity.type
_entity.pdbx_description
1 polymer ?
#
loop_
_entity_poly.entity_id
_entity_poly.type
_entity_poly.pdbx_seq_one_letter_code
_entity_poly.pdbx_strand_id
1 'polypeptide(L)'
;MGVSEGASQAEGVEQAINRVLEAEAVALQAVEACRREAQGIVDGGRRASRRIVERADARIARVHAVTDRLLARRLAEIQAESARLSGRDLFEEADLARVRDALPQLAAELTGGEG
;
A
#
# COMPACT_ATOMS: atom_id res chain seq x y z
N MET A 1 23.69 -67.38 -48.07
CA MET A 1 24.43 -66.60 -47.07
C MET A 1 24.17 -65.10 -47.16
N GLY A 2 23.90 -64.54 -48.33
CA GLY A 2 23.59 -63.07 -48.43
C GLY A 2 22.29 -62.60 -47.81
N VAL A 3 21.26 -63.47 -47.68
CA VAL A 3 19.94 -63.12 -47.15
C VAL A 3 19.97 -62.97 -45.65
N SER A 4 20.80 -63.73 -44.90
CA SER A 4 20.85 -63.59 -43.45
C SER A 4 21.66 -62.35 -42.97
N GLU A 5 22.67 -61.93 -43.73
CA GLU A 5 23.43 -60.73 -43.49
C GLU A 5 22.60 -59.46 -43.78
N GLY A 6 21.77 -59.47 -44.81
CA GLY A 6 20.89 -58.42 -45.15
C GLY A 6 19.77 -58.25 -44.12
N ALA A 7 19.20 -59.36 -43.61
CA ALA A 7 18.21 -59.34 -42.53
C ALA A 7 18.82 -58.85 -41.23
N SER A 8 20.04 -59.21 -40.86
CA SER A 8 20.76 -58.79 -39.70
C SER A 8 21.08 -57.29 -39.75
N GLN A 9 21.47 -56.77 -40.91
CA GLN A 9 21.74 -55.36 -41.15
C GLN A 9 20.42 -54.51 -41.05
N ALA A 10 19.34 -55.07 -41.64
CA ALA A 10 18.03 -54.40 -41.55
C ALA A 10 17.49 -54.30 -40.10
N GLU A 11 17.70 -55.38 -39.31
CA GLU A 11 17.37 -55.37 -37.88
C GLU A 11 18.21 -54.38 -37.10
N GLY A 12 19.49 -54.25 -37.40
CA GLY A 12 20.42 -53.30 -36.82
C GLY A 12 20.03 -51.85 -37.11
N VAL A 13 19.63 -51.58 -38.34
CA VAL A 13 19.13 -50.25 -38.75
C VAL A 13 17.78 -49.92 -38.07
N GLU A 14 16.88 -50.89 -38.04
CA GLU A 14 15.58 -50.72 -37.35
C GLU A 14 15.75 -50.43 -35.85
N GLN A 15 16.65 -51.16 -35.18
CA GLN A 15 16.99 -50.92 -33.78
C GLN A 15 17.61 -49.52 -33.58
N ALA A 16 18.49 -49.09 -34.50
CA ALA A 16 19.09 -47.76 -34.45
C ALA A 16 18.04 -46.66 -34.61
N ILE A 17 17.10 -46.82 -35.53
CA ILE A 17 15.97 -45.90 -35.75
C ILE A 17 15.09 -45.84 -34.49
N ASN A 18 14.76 -47.00 -33.92
CA ASN A 18 13.96 -47.07 -32.70
C ASN A 18 14.64 -46.37 -31.52
N ARG A 19 15.95 -46.47 -31.36
CA ARG A 19 16.69 -45.76 -30.33
C ARG A 19 16.65 -44.26 -30.54
N VAL A 20 16.75 -43.79 -31.77
CA VAL A 20 16.66 -42.37 -32.09
C VAL A 20 15.24 -41.83 -31.75
N LEU A 21 14.21 -42.59 -32.14
CA LEU A 21 12.82 -42.23 -31.86
C LEU A 21 12.53 -42.21 -30.36
N GLU A 22 13.05 -43.17 -29.60
CA GLU A 22 12.96 -43.18 -28.12
C GLU A 22 13.69 -41.99 -27.51
N ALA A 23 14.89 -41.68 -27.97
CA ALA A 23 15.67 -40.55 -27.51
C ALA A 23 14.93 -39.21 -27.79
N GLU A 24 14.34 -39.06 -28.98
CA GLU A 24 13.52 -37.91 -29.31
C GLU A 24 12.29 -37.79 -28.38
N ALA A 25 11.59 -38.89 -28.14
CA ALA A 25 10.43 -38.92 -27.27
C ALA A 25 10.81 -38.52 -25.84
N VAL A 26 11.90 -39.04 -25.31
CA VAL A 26 12.40 -38.67 -23.98
C VAL A 26 12.80 -37.20 -23.94
N ALA A 27 13.50 -36.71 -24.98
CA ALA A 27 13.88 -35.30 -25.04
C ALA A 27 12.66 -34.37 -25.10
N LEU A 28 11.64 -34.70 -25.88
CA LEU A 28 10.39 -33.93 -25.93
C LEU A 28 9.65 -33.92 -24.60
N GLN A 29 9.60 -35.07 -23.92
CA GLN A 29 9.01 -35.16 -22.60
C GLN A 29 9.77 -34.32 -21.56
N ALA A 30 11.11 -34.31 -21.62
CA ALA A 30 11.95 -33.52 -20.75
C ALA A 30 11.75 -32.02 -21.00
N VAL A 31 11.63 -31.58 -22.24
CA VAL A 31 11.33 -30.18 -22.60
C VAL A 31 9.96 -29.79 -22.11
N GLU A 32 8.94 -30.63 -22.29
CA GLU A 32 7.59 -30.38 -21.79
C GLU A 32 7.55 -30.29 -20.26
N ALA A 33 8.27 -31.17 -19.56
CA ALA A 33 8.39 -31.12 -18.11
C ALA A 33 9.06 -29.81 -17.64
N CYS A 34 10.13 -29.38 -18.29
CA CYS A 34 10.78 -28.11 -18.00
C CYS A 34 9.88 -26.91 -18.25
N ARG A 35 9.11 -26.93 -19.33
CA ARG A 35 8.12 -25.86 -19.61
C ARG A 35 7.05 -25.76 -18.56
N ARG A 36 6.51 -26.88 -18.10
CA ARG A 36 5.52 -26.93 -17.03
C ARG A 36 6.09 -26.42 -15.72
N GLU A 37 7.32 -26.83 -15.39
CA GLU A 37 8.02 -26.35 -14.20
C GLU A 37 8.28 -24.84 -14.26
N ALA A 38 8.78 -24.34 -15.40
CA ALA A 38 8.99 -22.92 -15.62
C ALA A 38 7.69 -22.12 -15.50
N GLN A 39 6.61 -22.60 -16.09
CA GLN A 39 5.28 -21.98 -15.99
C GLN A 39 4.80 -21.96 -14.54
N GLY A 40 4.99 -23.06 -13.81
CA GLY A 40 4.66 -23.14 -12.38
C GLY A 40 5.44 -22.14 -11.54
N ILE A 41 6.72 -21.94 -11.83
CA ILE A 41 7.57 -20.94 -11.16
C ILE A 41 7.07 -19.53 -11.45
N VAL A 42 6.78 -19.21 -12.70
CA VAL A 42 6.25 -17.89 -13.10
C VAL A 42 4.90 -17.62 -12.46
N ASP A 43 3.98 -18.57 -12.50
CA ASP A 43 2.65 -18.42 -11.91
C ASP A 43 2.73 -18.30 -10.38
N GLY A 44 3.61 -19.06 -9.76
CA GLY A 44 3.90 -18.95 -8.32
C GLY A 44 4.45 -17.58 -7.95
N GLY A 45 5.37 -17.05 -8.75
CA GLY A 45 5.93 -15.72 -8.58
C GLY A 45 4.88 -14.62 -8.72
N ARG A 46 4.00 -14.72 -9.70
CA ARG A 46 2.90 -13.78 -9.91
C ARG A 46 1.90 -13.79 -8.74
N ARG A 47 1.57 -14.98 -8.23
CA ARG A 47 0.70 -15.11 -7.05
C ARG A 47 1.34 -14.52 -5.80
N ALA A 48 2.63 -14.78 -5.58
CA ALA A 48 3.38 -14.20 -4.46
C ALA A 48 3.44 -12.68 -4.55
N SER A 49 3.70 -12.14 -5.74
CA SER A 49 3.71 -10.70 -6.00
C SER A 49 2.36 -10.06 -5.71
N ARG A 50 1.27 -10.64 -6.18
CA ARG A 50 -0.10 -10.16 -5.89
C ARG A 50 -0.39 -10.14 -4.40
N ARG A 51 -0.01 -11.18 -3.66
CA ARG A 51 -0.18 -11.22 -2.20
C ARG A 51 0.59 -10.11 -1.49
N ILE A 52 1.80 -9.82 -1.96
CA ILE A 52 2.62 -8.72 -1.40
C ILE A 52 1.94 -7.37 -1.66
N VAL A 53 1.47 -7.13 -2.87
CA VAL A 53 0.76 -5.89 -3.23
C VAL A 53 -0.53 -5.75 -2.42
N GLU A 54 -1.33 -6.80 -2.31
CA GLU A 54 -2.57 -6.80 -1.51
C GLU A 54 -2.31 -6.50 -0.04
N ARG A 55 -1.25 -7.07 0.54
CA ARG A 55 -0.86 -6.78 1.92
C ARG A 55 -0.39 -5.33 2.08
N ALA A 56 0.37 -4.83 1.11
CA ALA A 56 0.82 -3.45 1.12
C ALA A 56 -0.37 -2.48 1.03
N ASP A 57 -1.30 -2.73 0.12
CA ASP A 57 -2.52 -1.93 -0.05
C ASP A 57 -3.39 -1.96 1.21
N ALA A 58 -3.56 -3.13 1.83
CA ALA A 58 -4.29 -3.26 3.08
C ALA A 58 -3.62 -2.51 4.24
N ARG A 59 -2.29 -2.51 4.28
CA ARG A 59 -1.52 -1.76 5.28
C ARG A 59 -1.67 -0.25 5.06
N ILE A 60 -1.57 0.21 3.82
CA ILE A 60 -1.78 1.61 3.45
C ILE A 60 -3.18 2.05 3.82
N ALA A 61 -4.20 1.26 3.50
CA ALA A 61 -5.59 1.57 3.85
C ALA A 61 -5.78 1.69 5.38
N ARG A 62 -5.15 0.83 6.16
CA ARG A 62 -5.18 0.91 7.63
C ARG A 62 -4.50 2.17 8.16
N VAL A 63 -3.33 2.51 7.60
CA VAL A 63 -2.62 3.73 7.99
C VAL A 63 -3.45 4.96 7.67
N HIS A 64 -4.07 5.02 6.49
CA HIS A 64 -4.96 6.12 6.09
C HIS A 64 -6.17 6.22 7.04
N ALA A 65 -6.81 5.10 7.37
CA ALA A 65 -7.95 5.08 8.28
C ALA A 65 -7.59 5.58 9.68
N VAL A 66 -6.42 5.19 10.20
CA VAL A 66 -5.91 5.68 11.49
C VAL A 66 -5.60 7.17 11.42
N THR A 67 -4.93 7.60 10.37
CA THR A 67 -4.58 9.01 10.15
C THR A 67 -5.84 9.88 10.05
N ASP A 68 -6.83 9.45 9.28
CA ASP A 68 -8.10 10.17 9.14
C ASP A 68 -8.83 10.31 10.47
N ARG A 69 -8.83 9.26 11.28
CA ARG A 69 -9.42 9.32 12.65
C ARG A 69 -8.68 10.27 13.57
N LEU A 70 -7.34 10.26 13.52
CA LEU A 70 -6.51 11.19 14.29
C LEU A 70 -6.73 12.63 13.85
N LEU A 71 -6.80 12.88 12.54
CA LEU A 71 -7.08 14.20 11.99
C LEU A 71 -8.48 14.70 12.40
N ALA A 72 -9.49 13.85 12.30
CA ALA A 72 -10.85 14.19 12.72
C ALA A 72 -10.91 14.56 14.22
N ARG A 73 -10.22 13.78 15.05
CA ARG A 73 -10.12 14.05 16.49
C ARG A 73 -9.40 15.38 16.76
N ARG A 74 -8.28 15.62 16.08
CA ARG A 74 -7.51 16.85 16.24
C ARG A 74 -8.29 18.08 15.78
N LEU A 75 -9.00 17.97 14.66
CA LEU A 75 -9.90 19.03 14.19
C LEU A 75 -11.01 19.33 15.19
N ALA A 76 -11.62 18.29 15.77
CA ALA A 76 -12.64 18.48 16.81
C ALA A 76 -12.08 19.18 18.05
N GLU A 77 -10.87 18.83 18.49
CA GLU A 77 -10.17 19.48 19.59
C GLU A 77 -9.89 20.95 19.28
N ILE A 78 -9.38 21.26 18.09
CA ILE A 78 -9.11 22.63 17.66
C ILE A 78 -10.39 23.46 17.57
N GLN A 79 -11.48 22.90 17.04
CA GLN A 79 -12.77 23.56 16.98
C GLN A 79 -13.35 23.86 18.38
N ALA A 80 -13.21 22.91 19.30
CA ALA A 80 -13.63 23.08 20.68
C ALA A 80 -12.81 24.16 21.39
N GLU A 81 -11.51 24.20 21.16
CA GLU A 81 -10.60 25.21 21.70
C GLU A 81 -10.89 26.60 21.10
N SER A 82 -11.11 26.65 19.78
CA SER A 82 -11.51 27.87 19.09
C SER A 82 -12.83 28.42 19.61
N ALA A 83 -13.82 27.57 19.87
CA ALA A 83 -15.08 27.95 20.47
C ALA A 83 -14.89 28.50 21.89
N ARG A 84 -14.00 27.92 22.68
CA ARG A 84 -13.65 28.43 24.02
C ARG A 84 -12.95 29.78 23.95
N LEU A 85 -12.05 29.98 23.03
CA LEU A 85 -11.36 31.25 22.80
C LEU A 85 -12.31 32.33 22.32
N SER A 86 -13.27 32.00 21.44
CA SER A 86 -14.31 32.94 21.02
C SER A 86 -15.19 33.34 22.18
N GLY A 87 -15.51 32.44 23.11
CA GLY A 87 -16.20 32.75 24.35
C GLY A 87 -15.39 33.68 25.28
N ARG A 88 -14.06 33.49 25.31
CA ARG A 88 -13.14 34.38 26.04
C ARG A 88 -13.06 35.76 25.39
N ASP A 89 -13.01 35.84 24.08
CA ASP A 89 -12.97 37.09 23.33
C ASP A 89 -14.26 37.92 23.59
N LEU A 90 -15.42 37.26 23.63
CA LEU A 90 -16.68 37.89 24.04
C LEU A 90 -16.63 38.41 25.47
N PHE A 91 -15.96 37.67 26.37
CA PHE A 91 -15.74 38.08 27.73
C PHE A 91 -14.78 39.28 27.82
N GLU A 92 -13.69 39.25 27.05
CA GLU A 92 -12.74 40.35 26.93
C GLU A 92 -13.38 41.62 26.33
N GLU A 93 -14.28 41.49 25.36
CA GLU A 93 -15.06 42.63 24.86
C GLU A 93 -15.96 43.23 25.92
N ALA A 94 -16.62 42.42 26.74
CA ALA A 94 -17.38 42.89 27.86
C ALA A 94 -16.50 43.60 28.91
N ASP A 95 -15.30 43.07 29.17
CA ASP A 95 -14.32 43.68 30.04
C ASP A 95 -13.77 45.02 29.45
N LEU A 96 -13.51 45.04 28.14
CA LEU A 96 -13.14 46.27 27.43
C LEU A 96 -14.23 47.33 27.48
N ALA A 97 -15.50 46.95 27.39
CA ALA A 97 -16.63 47.84 27.54
C ALA A 97 -16.68 48.42 28.96
N ARG A 98 -16.43 47.60 29.97
CA ARG A 98 -16.33 48.08 31.38
C ARG A 98 -15.17 49.04 31.56
N VAL A 99 -14.03 48.80 30.98
CA VAL A 99 -12.87 49.69 31.00
C VAL A 99 -13.19 51.00 30.30
N ARG A 100 -13.86 50.94 29.13
CA ARG A 100 -14.32 52.14 28.40
C ARG A 100 -15.31 52.98 29.23
N ASP A 101 -16.19 52.32 29.94
CA ASP A 101 -17.17 53.02 30.83
C ASP A 101 -16.48 53.59 32.05
N ALA A 102 -15.38 52.98 32.51
CA ALA A 102 -14.61 53.47 33.64
C ALA A 102 -13.62 54.61 33.26
N LEU A 103 -13.24 54.72 31.96
CA LEU A 103 -12.28 55.73 31.47
C LEU A 103 -12.72 57.18 31.76
N PRO A 104 -13.98 57.59 31.56
CA PRO A 104 -14.43 58.96 31.91
C PRO A 104 -14.31 59.25 33.38
N GLN A 105 -14.55 58.28 34.28
CA GLN A 105 -14.38 58.43 35.71
C GLN A 105 -12.91 58.61 36.10
N LEU A 106 -12.02 57.81 35.52
CA LEU A 106 -10.59 57.94 35.71
C LEU A 106 -10.06 59.29 35.19
N ALA A 107 -10.52 59.73 34.04
CA ALA A 107 -10.17 61.03 33.49
C ALA A 107 -10.69 62.19 34.40
N ALA A 108 -11.88 62.04 34.93
CA ALA A 108 -12.44 63.02 35.87
C ALA A 108 -11.68 63.08 37.21
N GLU A 109 -11.23 61.89 37.71
CA GLU A 109 -10.39 61.84 38.93
C GLU A 109 -9.01 62.43 38.68
N LEU A 110 -8.39 62.21 37.54
CA LEU A 110 -7.11 62.76 37.19
C LEU A 110 -7.12 64.24 36.92
N THR A 111 -8.19 64.76 36.36
CA THR A 111 -8.36 66.20 36.08
C THR A 111 -9.03 66.97 37.24
N GLY A 112 -9.85 66.29 38.05
CA GLY A 112 -10.48 66.88 39.23
C GLY A 112 -9.55 67.04 40.42
N GLY A 113 -8.37 66.37 40.44
CA GLY A 113 -7.36 66.54 41.46
C GLY A 113 -6.46 67.76 41.29
N GLU A 114 -6.56 68.48 40.19
CA GLU A 114 -5.79 69.70 39.90
C GLU A 114 -6.60 70.98 40.14
N GLY A 115 -7.80 70.79 40.48
CA GLY A 115 -8.63 71.95 40.87
C GLY A 115 -8.74 72.08 42.38
#